data_333358a63e41e1c1ad39f0c99a822c1a
#
_entry.id   333358a63e41e1c1ad39f0c99a822c1a
#
_cell.length_a   1.000
_cell.length_b   1.000
_cell.length_c   1.000
_cell.angle_alpha   90.00
_cell.angle_beta   90.00
_cell.angle_gamma   90.00
#
_symmetry.space_group_name_H-M   'P 1'
#
loop_
_entity.id
_entity.type
_entity.pdbx_description
1 polymer ?
#
loop_
_entity_poly.entity_id
_entity_poly.type
_entity_poly.pdbx_seq_one_letter_code
_entity_poly.pdbx_strand_id
1 'polypeptide(L)'
;LTHLFDVVRRPDGREFSNEEVATAIARHQGVKMSGSYVWYLRTGQRDNPTFRHLSALARFFGVPPAYFFDDETSREVDAELGLLTAMRDAGVRDVALRAAGLSAESLAAVTDVINRFRRLERLPGGPSGDR
;
A
#
# COMPACT_ATOMS: atom_id res chain seq x y z
N LEU A 1 6.92 -4.79 6.74
CA LEU A 1 7.24 -3.56 6.01
C LEU A 1 7.88 -3.85 4.65
N THR A 2 8.80 -4.78 4.59
CA THR A 2 9.45 -5.13 3.32
C THR A 2 8.42 -5.56 2.27
N HIS A 3 7.42 -6.32 2.68
CA HIS A 3 6.39 -6.77 1.76
C HIS A 3 5.65 -5.58 1.12
N LEU A 4 5.39 -4.53 1.89
CA LEU A 4 4.75 -3.34 1.35
C LEU A 4 5.62 -2.67 0.30
N PHE A 5 6.93 -2.62 0.52
CA PHE A 5 7.86 -2.08 -0.48
C PHE A 5 7.86 -2.91 -1.76
N ASP A 6 7.69 -4.23 -1.63
CA ASP A 6 7.68 -5.10 -2.80
C ASP A 6 6.42 -4.91 -3.64
N VAL A 7 5.29 -4.64 -2.99
CA VAL A 7 3.99 -4.62 -3.68
C VAL A 7 3.60 -3.22 -4.12
N VAL A 8 3.81 -2.22 -3.25
CA VAL A 8 3.42 -0.85 -3.56
C VAL A 8 4.55 -0.19 -4.35
N ARG A 9 4.26 0.18 -5.58
CA ARG A 9 5.28 0.64 -6.51
C ARG A 9 5.07 2.10 -6.90
N ARG A 10 6.14 2.70 -7.39
CA ARG A 10 6.07 4.02 -8.01
C ARG A 10 5.23 3.96 -9.27
N PRO A 11 4.73 5.11 -9.75
CA PRO A 11 3.99 5.11 -11.01
C PRO A 11 4.75 4.53 -12.19
N ASP A 12 6.10 4.58 -12.16
CA ASP A 12 6.92 4.03 -13.21
C ASP A 12 7.20 2.53 -13.02
N GLY A 13 6.60 1.90 -12.03
CA GLY A 13 6.73 0.46 -11.77
C GLY A 13 7.90 0.08 -10.91
N ARG A 14 8.79 1.01 -10.57
CA ARG A 14 9.95 0.70 -9.75
C ARG A 14 9.61 0.79 -8.27
N GLU A 15 10.40 0.13 -7.44
CA GLU A 15 10.23 0.19 -6.00
C GLU A 15 10.58 1.58 -5.48
N PHE A 16 9.87 2.00 -4.45
CA PHE A 16 10.29 3.18 -3.71
C PHE A 16 11.59 2.88 -2.98
N SER A 17 12.49 3.84 -2.93
CA SER A 17 13.66 3.71 -2.08
C SER A 17 13.30 4.11 -0.66
N ASN A 18 14.12 3.69 0.30
CA ASN A 18 13.92 4.09 1.70
C ASN A 18 13.92 5.60 1.83
N GLU A 19 14.80 6.26 1.10
CA GLU A 19 14.92 7.72 1.14
C GLU A 19 13.69 8.40 0.57
N GLU A 20 13.16 7.85 -0.52
CA GLU A 20 11.95 8.42 -1.13
C GLU A 20 10.76 8.34 -0.19
N VAL A 21 10.61 7.22 0.51
CA VAL A 21 9.52 7.07 1.47
C VAL A 21 9.69 8.04 2.62
N ALA A 22 10.90 8.13 3.17
CA ALA A 22 11.16 9.04 4.29
C ALA A 22 10.91 10.49 3.90
N THR A 23 11.36 10.88 2.71
CA THR A 23 11.19 12.25 2.24
C THR A 23 9.71 12.58 2.02
N ALA A 24 8.96 11.65 1.42
CA ALA A 24 7.54 11.87 1.18
C ALA A 24 6.77 11.99 2.49
N ILE A 25 7.10 11.16 3.48
CA ILE A 25 6.44 11.22 4.77
C ILE A 25 6.72 12.56 5.45
N ALA A 26 7.98 13.01 5.43
CA ALA A 26 8.31 14.28 6.04
C ALA A 26 7.58 15.44 5.35
N ARG A 27 7.50 15.39 4.03
CA ARG A 27 6.88 16.47 3.25
C ARG A 27 5.36 16.52 3.43
N HIS A 28 4.71 15.35 3.38
CA HIS A 28 3.25 15.30 3.33
C HIS A 28 2.60 15.14 4.70
N GLN A 29 3.32 14.59 5.66
CA GLN A 29 2.76 14.33 6.98
C GLN A 29 3.46 15.08 8.10
N GLY A 30 4.59 15.73 7.80
CA GLY A 30 5.33 16.47 8.81
C GLY A 30 6.01 15.60 9.84
N VAL A 31 6.18 14.32 9.57
CA VAL A 31 6.84 13.40 10.49
C VAL A 31 8.27 13.20 10.03
N LYS A 32 9.24 13.58 10.87
CA LYS A 32 10.63 13.44 10.51
C LYS A 32 11.07 11.98 10.56
N MET A 33 11.71 11.56 9.48
CA MET A 33 12.16 10.19 9.36
C MET A 33 13.28 10.17 8.33
N SER A 34 14.32 9.38 8.56
CA SER A 34 15.43 9.26 7.62
C SER A 34 15.31 7.96 6.85
N GLY A 35 15.97 7.91 5.68
CA GLY A 35 16.05 6.67 4.93
C GLY A 35 16.73 5.57 5.72
N SER A 36 17.73 5.93 6.53
CA SER A 36 18.41 4.96 7.39
C SER A 36 17.46 4.35 8.41
N TYR A 37 16.58 5.18 8.97
CA TYR A 37 15.60 4.67 9.94
C TYR A 37 14.65 3.68 9.26
N VAL A 38 14.20 3.99 8.05
CA VAL A 38 13.33 3.08 7.29
C VAL A 38 14.07 1.78 7.02
N TRP A 39 15.35 1.86 6.65
CA TRP A 39 16.15 0.67 6.41
C TRP A 39 16.26 -0.20 7.66
N TYR A 40 16.50 0.42 8.82
CA TYR A 40 16.58 -0.32 10.08
C TYR A 40 15.26 -1.03 10.38
N LEU A 41 14.14 -0.39 10.13
CA LEU A 41 12.83 -1.02 10.33
C LEU A 41 12.61 -2.19 9.37
N ARG A 42 13.02 -2.03 8.11
CA ARG A 42 12.85 -3.10 7.13
C ARG A 42 13.70 -4.32 7.44
N THR A 43 14.87 -4.11 7.98
CA THR A 43 15.80 -5.22 8.26
C THR A 43 15.62 -5.80 9.65
N GLY A 44 14.71 -5.26 10.44
CA GLY A 44 14.47 -5.74 11.78
C GLY A 44 15.50 -5.31 12.81
N GLN A 45 16.37 -4.38 12.45
CA GLN A 45 17.39 -3.91 13.40
C GLN A 45 16.83 -2.91 14.40
N ARG A 46 15.67 -2.35 14.11
CA ARG A 46 14.92 -1.54 15.05
C ARG A 46 13.61 -2.26 15.31
N ASP A 47 13.46 -2.78 16.51
CA ASP A 47 12.29 -3.55 16.86
C ASP A 47 11.33 -2.78 17.79
N ASN A 48 11.61 -1.51 18.04
CA ASN A 48 10.79 -0.72 18.95
C ASN A 48 10.45 0.64 18.32
N PRO A 49 9.79 0.68 17.16
CA PRO A 49 9.41 1.94 16.52
C PRO A 49 8.27 2.59 17.31
N THR A 50 8.19 3.92 17.21
CA THR A 50 7.08 4.62 17.86
C THR A 50 5.80 4.42 17.04
N PHE A 51 4.66 4.54 17.72
CA PHE A 51 3.38 4.47 17.04
C PHE A 51 3.25 5.56 15.98
N ARG A 52 3.82 6.73 16.25
CA ARG A 52 3.77 7.84 15.30
C ARG A 52 4.46 7.48 13.99
N HIS A 53 5.62 6.82 14.08
CA HIS A 53 6.36 6.42 12.88
C HIS A 53 5.62 5.31 12.14
N LEU A 54 5.08 4.34 12.87
CA LEU A 54 4.31 3.27 12.23
C LEU A 54 3.05 3.80 11.57
N SER A 55 2.38 4.74 12.21
CA SER A 55 1.19 5.35 11.62
C SER A 55 1.52 6.11 10.34
N ALA A 56 2.67 6.80 10.34
CA ALA A 56 3.09 7.55 9.16
C ALA A 56 3.40 6.61 7.99
N LEU A 57 4.07 5.50 8.28
CA LEU A 57 4.37 4.51 7.25
C LEU A 57 3.09 3.87 6.73
N ALA A 58 2.18 3.52 7.63
CA ALA A 58 0.90 2.94 7.24
C ALA A 58 0.14 3.90 6.33
N ARG A 59 0.13 5.17 6.68
CA ARG A 59 -0.56 6.17 5.87
C ARG A 59 0.07 6.32 4.50
N PHE A 60 1.41 6.29 4.44
CA PHE A 60 2.09 6.36 3.16
C PHE A 60 1.70 5.20 2.26
N PHE A 61 1.68 3.98 2.80
CA PHE A 61 1.37 2.79 2.02
C PHE A 61 -0.13 2.53 1.88
N GLY A 62 -0.97 3.31 2.55
CA GLY A 62 -2.42 3.17 2.43
C GLY A 62 -2.99 1.98 3.14
N VAL A 63 -2.34 1.53 4.21
CA VAL A 63 -2.82 0.41 5.02
C VAL A 63 -3.15 0.91 6.42
N PRO A 64 -4.00 0.20 7.18
CA PRO A 64 -4.27 0.61 8.56
C PRO A 64 -3.03 0.41 9.44
N PRO A 65 -2.83 1.25 10.45
CA PRO A 65 -1.68 1.07 11.36
C PRO A 65 -1.66 -0.31 12.00
N ALA A 66 -2.81 -0.94 12.22
CA ALA A 66 -2.88 -2.27 12.80
C ALA A 66 -2.20 -3.32 11.92
N TYR A 67 -1.95 -3.01 10.66
CA TYR A 67 -1.21 -3.91 9.76
C TYR A 67 0.12 -4.34 10.37
N PHE A 68 0.77 -3.45 11.13
CA PHE A 68 2.09 -3.73 11.67
C PHE A 68 2.09 -4.51 12.97
N PHE A 69 0.94 -4.65 13.62
CA PHE A 69 0.93 -5.32 14.93
C PHE A 69 -0.28 -6.22 15.18
N ASP A 70 -1.17 -6.35 14.22
CA ASP A 70 -2.31 -7.26 14.34
C ASP A 70 -2.24 -8.29 13.23
N ASP A 71 -2.07 -9.55 13.58
CA ASP A 71 -1.83 -10.61 12.60
C ASP A 71 -3.01 -10.78 11.65
N GLU A 72 -4.23 -10.64 12.16
CA GLU A 72 -5.41 -10.81 11.32
C GLU A 72 -5.50 -9.69 10.28
N THR A 73 -5.29 -8.45 10.71
CA THR A 73 -5.27 -7.31 9.79
C THR A 73 -4.16 -7.49 8.75
N SER A 74 -3.00 -7.92 9.21
CA SER A 74 -1.87 -8.14 8.30
C SER A 74 -2.21 -9.15 7.21
N ARG A 75 -2.84 -10.26 7.60
CA ARG A 75 -3.21 -11.29 6.62
C ARG A 75 -4.26 -10.78 5.64
N GLU A 76 -5.24 -10.03 6.13
CA GLU A 76 -6.29 -9.48 5.26
C GLU A 76 -5.71 -8.51 4.24
N VAL A 77 -4.86 -7.61 4.69
CA VAL A 77 -4.24 -6.63 3.80
C VAL A 77 -3.31 -7.33 2.82
N ASP A 78 -2.52 -8.29 3.28
CA ASP A 78 -1.62 -9.02 2.39
C ASP A 78 -2.38 -9.77 1.31
N ALA A 79 -3.56 -10.31 1.64
CA ALA A 79 -4.39 -10.97 0.64
C ALA A 79 -4.87 -9.97 -0.42
N GLU A 80 -5.28 -8.78 0.01
CA GLU A 80 -5.69 -7.74 -0.93
C GLU A 80 -4.53 -7.31 -1.82
N LEU A 81 -3.36 -7.12 -1.22
CA LEU A 81 -2.17 -6.74 -1.97
C LEU A 81 -1.75 -7.82 -2.95
N GLY A 82 -1.88 -9.09 -2.54
CA GLY A 82 -1.59 -10.20 -3.42
C GLY A 82 -2.51 -10.23 -4.64
N LEU A 83 -3.78 -9.93 -4.43
CA LEU A 83 -4.73 -9.85 -5.53
C LEU A 83 -4.31 -8.75 -6.51
N LEU A 84 -3.95 -7.58 -6.00
CA LEU A 84 -3.55 -6.49 -6.88
C LEU A 84 -2.27 -6.78 -7.62
N THR A 85 -1.33 -7.48 -7.00
CA THR A 85 -0.11 -7.90 -7.69
C THR A 85 -0.46 -8.85 -8.84
N ALA A 86 -1.33 -9.81 -8.58
CA ALA A 86 -1.78 -10.73 -9.62
C ALA A 86 -2.48 -9.98 -10.75
N MET A 87 -3.29 -8.98 -10.42
CA MET A 87 -3.95 -8.15 -11.41
C MET A 87 -2.94 -7.41 -12.30
N ARG A 88 -1.92 -6.85 -11.66
CA ARG A 88 -0.89 -6.12 -12.37
C ARG A 88 -0.14 -7.04 -13.34
N ASP A 89 0.18 -8.26 -12.87
CA ASP A 89 0.95 -9.22 -13.66
C ASP A 89 0.13 -9.81 -14.79
N ALA A 90 -1.14 -10.10 -14.53
CA ALA A 90 -2.01 -10.76 -15.53
C ALA A 90 -2.68 -9.79 -16.48
N GLY A 91 -2.69 -8.51 -16.14
CA GLY A 91 -3.36 -7.52 -16.94
C GLY A 91 -4.80 -7.30 -16.52
N VAL A 92 -5.27 -6.11 -16.80
CA VAL A 92 -6.60 -5.68 -16.34
C VAL A 92 -7.71 -6.52 -16.97
N ARG A 93 -7.50 -6.94 -18.23
CA ARG A 93 -8.52 -7.72 -18.93
C ARG A 93 -8.81 -9.03 -18.23
N ASP A 94 -7.75 -9.75 -17.84
CA ASP A 94 -7.93 -11.02 -17.15
C ASP A 94 -8.68 -10.83 -15.85
N VAL A 95 -8.38 -9.76 -15.15
CA VAL A 95 -9.06 -9.45 -13.90
C VAL A 95 -10.53 -9.18 -14.15
N ALA A 96 -10.83 -8.40 -15.18
CA ALA A 96 -12.22 -8.09 -15.51
C ALA A 96 -13.01 -9.35 -15.80
N LEU A 97 -12.40 -10.28 -16.51
CA LEU A 97 -13.06 -11.55 -16.83
C LEU A 97 -13.32 -12.37 -15.57
N ARG A 98 -12.37 -12.38 -14.65
CA ARG A 98 -12.53 -13.13 -13.40
C ARG A 98 -13.48 -12.45 -12.44
N ALA A 99 -13.62 -11.15 -12.53
CA ALA A 99 -14.55 -10.41 -11.69
C ALA A 99 -16.00 -10.62 -12.15
N ALA A 100 -16.20 -11.00 -13.41
CA ALA A 100 -17.53 -11.25 -13.91
C ALA A 100 -18.16 -12.38 -13.10
N GLY A 101 -19.39 -12.16 -12.64
CA GLY A 101 -20.08 -13.16 -11.84
C GLY A 101 -19.89 -13.02 -10.34
N LEU A 102 -19.02 -12.13 -9.90
CA LEU A 102 -18.92 -11.88 -8.47
C LEU A 102 -20.15 -11.16 -7.95
N SER A 103 -20.45 -11.35 -6.68
CA SER A 103 -21.56 -10.62 -6.05
C SER A 103 -21.24 -9.13 -5.99
N ALA A 104 -22.27 -8.31 -5.81
CA ALA A 104 -22.09 -6.88 -5.66
C ALA A 104 -21.19 -6.55 -4.47
N GLU A 105 -21.33 -7.32 -3.40
CA GLU A 105 -20.51 -7.13 -2.22
C GLU A 105 -19.04 -7.40 -2.51
N SER A 106 -18.75 -8.49 -3.22
CA SER A 106 -17.38 -8.83 -3.58
C SER A 106 -16.80 -7.81 -4.56
N LEU A 107 -17.59 -7.34 -5.52
CA LEU A 107 -17.11 -6.32 -6.45
C LEU A 107 -16.79 -5.01 -5.74
N ALA A 108 -17.59 -4.66 -4.73
CA ALA A 108 -17.32 -3.45 -3.95
C ALA A 108 -16.00 -3.58 -3.22
N ALA A 109 -15.70 -4.75 -2.65
CA ALA A 109 -14.44 -4.98 -1.97
C ALA A 109 -13.26 -4.84 -2.94
N VAL A 110 -13.38 -5.41 -4.14
CA VAL A 110 -12.33 -5.29 -5.15
C VAL A 110 -12.13 -3.83 -5.55
N THR A 111 -13.22 -3.09 -5.72
CA THR A 111 -13.15 -1.68 -6.08
C THR A 111 -12.44 -0.86 -5.01
N ASP A 112 -12.70 -1.15 -3.74
CA ASP A 112 -12.03 -0.45 -2.66
C ASP A 112 -10.53 -0.68 -2.69
N VAL A 113 -10.10 -1.89 -2.99
CA VAL A 113 -8.68 -2.22 -3.08
C VAL A 113 -8.04 -1.47 -4.24
N ILE A 114 -8.70 -1.45 -5.39
CA ILE A 114 -8.22 -0.72 -6.56
C ILE A 114 -8.06 0.76 -6.24
N ASN A 115 -9.05 1.34 -5.57
CA ASN A 115 -9.01 2.77 -5.23
C ASN A 115 -7.87 3.08 -4.27
N ARG A 116 -7.55 2.15 -3.37
CA ARG A 116 -6.40 2.33 -2.49
C ARG A 116 -5.12 2.47 -3.29
N PHE A 117 -4.94 1.63 -4.30
CA PHE A 117 -3.74 1.68 -5.14
C PHE A 117 -3.69 2.93 -5.99
N ARG A 118 -4.84 3.39 -6.49
CA ARG A 118 -4.87 4.62 -7.26
C ARG A 118 -4.41 5.80 -6.42
N ARG A 119 -4.79 5.83 -5.15
CA ARG A 119 -4.34 6.89 -4.25
C ARG A 119 -2.83 6.79 -4.00
N LEU A 120 -2.32 5.58 -3.80
CA LEU A 120 -0.90 5.37 -3.56
C LEU A 120 -0.05 5.77 -4.75
N GLU A 121 -0.54 5.53 -5.94
CA GLU A 121 0.18 5.88 -7.15
C GLU A 121 -0.15 7.27 -7.63
N ARG A 122 -0.93 8.02 -6.85
CA ARG A 122 -1.30 9.40 -7.15
C ARG A 122 -2.04 9.55 -8.46
N LEU A 123 -2.80 8.53 -8.81
CA LEU A 123 -3.61 8.57 -10.00
C LEU A 123 -4.95 9.26 -9.68
N PRO A 124 -5.60 9.85 -10.68
CA PRO A 124 -6.93 10.42 -10.45
C PRO A 124 -7.88 9.35 -9.93
N GLY A 125 -8.89 9.74 -9.21
CA GLY A 125 -9.93 8.83 -8.78
C GLY A 125 -10.59 8.18 -9.99
N GLY A 126 -11.41 7.16 -9.75
CA GLY A 126 -12.04 6.43 -10.81
C GLY A 126 -13.03 7.30 -11.61
N PRO A 127 -13.92 6.65 -12.37
CA PRO A 127 -14.84 7.38 -13.22
C PRO A 127 -15.73 8.39 -12.49
N SER A 128 -15.89 8.23 -11.19
CA SER A 128 -16.63 9.20 -10.41
C SER A 128 -15.95 10.55 -10.39
N GLY A 129 -14.71 10.63 -10.85
CA GLY A 129 -14.06 11.88 -11.05
C GLY A 129 -13.88 12.66 -9.81
N ASP A 130 -13.45 12.08 -8.80
CA ASP A 130 -13.21 12.76 -7.58
C ASP A 130 -12.13 13.78 -7.72
N ARG A 131 -12.32 14.86 -7.30
CA ARG A 131 -11.32 15.85 -7.52
C ARG A 131 -10.82 16.46 -6.35
#